data_b56800562042421e120fcd7800f80292
#
_entry.id   b56800562042421e120fcd7800f80292
#
_cell.length_a   1.000
_cell.length_b   1.000
_cell.length_c   1.000
_cell.angle_alpha   90.00
_cell.angle_beta   90.00
_cell.angle_gamma   90.00
#
_symmetry.space_group_name_H-M   'P 1'
#
loop_
_entity.id
_entity.type
_entity.pdbx_description
1 polymer ?
#
loop_
_entity_poly.entity_id
_entity_poly.type
_entity_poly.pdbx_seq_one_letter_code
_entity_poly.pdbx_strand_id
1 'polypeptide(L)'
;MRNMTVTKTKKAKKMLVIEDQGEMCLILDLILSDRKFESEYVNNLLDADEYLQKNKPSLMFLDNKLPDGYGVDFISYVKKKYPKIKIIMMTGFGTARDVALENGADFFLEKPFSLDNVNRAIDQVLS
;
A
#
# COMPACT_ATOMS: atom_id res chain seq x y z
N MET A 1 -8.41 -15.96 -31.64
CA MET A 1 -8.11 -15.84 -31.15
C MET A 1 -7.93 -15.50 -30.54
N ARG A 2 -8.16 -15.63 -30.47
CA ARG A 2 -7.99 -15.40 -29.79
C ARG A 2 -7.64 -15.20 -28.94
N ASN A 3 -7.66 -15.31 -28.61
CA ASN A 3 -7.22 -15.25 -27.72
C ASN A 3 -6.73 -14.69 -27.11
N MET A 4 -6.66 -15.13 -27.04
CA MET A 4 -6.09 -14.49 -26.46
C MET A 4 -6.21 -13.29 -26.11
N THR A 5 -6.39 -13.02 -26.47
CA THR A 5 -6.79 -11.74 -26.19
C THR A 5 -7.31 -11.46 -24.85
N VAL A 6 -7.88 -12.33 -24.40
CA VAL A 6 -8.49 -12.28 -23.16
C VAL A 6 -7.61 -11.93 -22.04
N THR A 7 -6.51 -12.57 -22.03
CA THR A 7 -5.61 -12.42 -20.95
C THR A 7 -5.04 -11.06 -20.80
N LYS A 8 -4.87 -10.39 -21.89
CA LYS A 8 -4.24 -9.10 -21.82
C LYS A 8 -5.11 -8.04 -21.20
N THR A 9 -6.39 -8.25 -21.17
CA THR A 9 -7.27 -7.26 -20.63
C THR A 9 -7.34 -7.28 -19.12
N LYS A 10 -6.83 -8.35 -18.51
CA LYS A 10 -6.95 -8.54 -17.08
C LYS A 10 -5.62 -8.55 -16.37
N LYS A 11 -4.88 -7.49 -16.53
CA LYS A 11 -3.66 -7.37 -15.76
C LYS A 11 -4.02 -7.23 -14.29
N ALA A 12 -3.31 -7.94 -13.44
CA ALA A 12 -3.46 -7.79 -12.01
C ALA A 12 -3.01 -6.39 -11.62
N LYS A 13 -3.71 -5.79 -10.68
CA LYS A 13 -3.30 -4.50 -10.14
C LYS A 13 -2.08 -4.71 -9.28
N LYS A 14 -1.13 -3.80 -9.36
CA LYS A 14 0.08 -3.86 -8.54
C LYS A 14 -0.14 -3.17 -7.22
N MET A 15 0.48 -3.71 -6.20
CA MET A 15 0.43 -3.16 -4.87
C MET A 15 1.81 -3.21 -4.24
N LEU A 16 2.19 -2.13 -3.59
CA LEU A 16 3.44 -2.05 -2.85
C LEU A 16 3.14 -2.05 -1.36
N VAL A 17 3.80 -2.92 -0.61
CA VAL A 17 3.69 -2.95 0.84
C VAL A 17 5.03 -2.56 1.44
N ILE A 18 5.04 -1.49 2.23
CA ILE A 18 6.25 -0.98 2.89
C ILE A 18 6.14 -1.26 4.38
N GLU A 19 6.85 -2.27 4.84
CA GLU A 19 6.66 -2.82 6.17
C GLU A 19 7.92 -3.60 6.57
N ASP A 20 8.42 -3.39 7.77
CA ASP A 20 9.64 -4.08 8.21
C ASP A 20 9.37 -5.31 9.10
N GLN A 21 8.12 -5.63 9.36
CA GLN A 21 7.74 -6.78 10.19
C GLN A 21 7.11 -7.86 9.34
N GLY A 22 7.84 -8.97 9.17
CA GLY A 22 7.41 -10.05 8.28
C GLY A 22 6.03 -10.64 8.56
N GLU A 23 5.59 -10.63 9.82
CA GLU A 23 4.28 -11.17 10.16
C GLU A 23 3.15 -10.46 9.43
N MET A 24 3.25 -9.14 9.37
CA MET A 24 2.23 -8.34 8.72
C MET A 24 2.22 -8.59 7.23
N CYS A 25 3.38 -8.81 6.64
CA CYS A 25 3.48 -9.15 5.23
C CYS A 25 2.75 -10.45 4.91
N LEU A 26 2.85 -11.46 5.79
CA LEU A 26 2.15 -12.72 5.58
C LEU A 26 0.64 -12.55 5.61
N ILE A 27 0.14 -11.76 6.54
CA ILE A 27 -1.29 -11.52 6.64
C ILE A 27 -1.80 -10.79 5.40
N LEU A 28 -1.08 -9.75 5.00
CA LEU A 28 -1.46 -9.00 3.81
C LEU A 28 -1.37 -9.86 2.56
N ASP A 29 -0.39 -10.73 2.48
CA ASP A 29 -0.23 -11.60 1.32
C ASP A 29 -1.45 -12.52 1.14
N LEU A 30 -1.96 -13.07 2.24
CA LEU A 30 -3.15 -13.91 2.18
C LEU A 30 -4.36 -13.14 1.65
N ILE A 31 -4.56 -11.92 2.14
CA ILE A 31 -5.68 -11.08 1.70
C ILE A 31 -5.54 -10.71 0.24
N LEU A 32 -4.35 -10.32 -0.15
CA LEU A 32 -4.10 -9.77 -1.47
C LEU A 32 -4.09 -10.82 -2.55
N SER A 33 -3.62 -12.01 -2.24
CA SER A 33 -3.66 -13.10 -3.20
C SER A 33 -5.10 -13.47 -3.52
N ASP A 34 -5.98 -13.43 -2.53
CA ASP A 34 -7.39 -13.69 -2.73
C ASP A 34 -8.05 -12.61 -3.60
N ARG A 35 -7.54 -11.39 -3.55
CA ARG A 35 -8.07 -10.27 -4.34
C ARG A 35 -7.34 -10.08 -5.66
N LYS A 36 -6.40 -10.94 -5.99
CA LYS A 36 -5.66 -10.94 -7.25
C LYS A 36 -4.79 -9.70 -7.47
N PHE A 37 -4.18 -9.22 -6.40
CA PHE A 37 -3.17 -8.18 -6.53
C PHE A 37 -1.81 -8.82 -6.75
N GLU A 38 -0.99 -8.15 -7.56
CA GLU A 38 0.42 -8.48 -7.70
C GLU A 38 1.17 -7.65 -6.68
N SER A 39 1.65 -8.28 -5.63
CA SER A 39 2.23 -7.58 -4.48
C SER A 39 3.73 -7.59 -4.49
N GLU A 40 4.31 -6.46 -4.13
CA GLU A 40 5.74 -6.34 -3.90
C GLU A 40 5.94 -5.83 -2.49
N TYR A 41 6.93 -6.37 -1.79
CA TYR A 41 7.21 -6.00 -0.40
C TYR A 41 8.59 -5.40 -0.28
N VAL A 42 8.67 -4.25 0.38
CA VAL A 42 9.95 -3.62 0.71
C VAL A 42 9.92 -3.26 2.19
N ASN A 43 11.09 -3.15 2.81
CA ASN A 43 11.14 -2.93 4.26
C ASN A 43 11.74 -1.59 4.65
N ASN A 44 11.88 -0.67 3.70
CA ASN A 44 12.40 0.65 3.99
C ASN A 44 11.96 1.63 2.91
N LEU A 45 12.13 2.92 3.18
CA LEU A 45 11.67 3.98 2.27
C LEU A 45 12.53 4.10 1.02
N LEU A 46 13.82 3.85 1.14
CA LEU A 46 14.71 3.93 -0.02
C LEU A 46 14.31 2.91 -1.09
N ASP A 47 14.08 1.67 -0.69
CA ASP A 47 13.66 0.63 -1.63
C ASP A 47 12.28 0.93 -2.20
N ALA A 48 11.40 1.53 -1.39
CA ALA A 48 10.09 1.95 -1.88
C ALA A 48 10.24 2.98 -2.99
N ASP A 49 11.09 3.97 -2.78
CA ASP A 49 11.29 5.01 -3.77
C ASP A 49 11.87 4.45 -5.06
N GLU A 50 12.81 3.52 -4.96
CA GLU A 50 13.37 2.86 -6.14
C GLU A 50 12.31 2.09 -6.91
N TYR A 51 11.45 1.38 -6.20
CA TYR A 51 10.36 0.65 -6.83
C TYR A 51 9.42 1.61 -7.57
N LEU A 52 9.09 2.73 -6.96
CA LEU A 52 8.15 3.70 -7.56
C LEU A 52 8.72 4.38 -8.80
N GLN A 53 10.04 4.43 -8.94
CA GLN A 53 10.65 4.99 -10.13
C GLN A 53 10.45 4.11 -11.36
N LYS A 54 10.23 2.81 -11.15
CA LYS A 54 10.11 1.84 -12.23
C LYS A 54 8.73 1.22 -12.35
N ASN A 55 7.90 1.38 -11.34
CA ASN A 55 6.59 0.74 -11.29
C ASN A 55 5.54 1.72 -10.80
N LYS A 56 4.29 1.50 -11.22
CA LYS A 56 3.18 2.35 -10.79
C LYS A 56 2.10 1.51 -10.14
N PRO A 57 2.23 1.25 -8.84
CA PRO A 57 1.20 0.48 -8.15
C PRO A 57 -0.09 1.29 -8.04
N SER A 58 -1.21 0.61 -7.99
CA SER A 58 -2.50 1.25 -7.76
C SER A 58 -2.67 1.62 -6.29
N LEU A 59 -2.04 0.83 -5.42
CA LEU A 59 -2.25 0.92 -3.99
C LEU A 59 -0.94 0.71 -3.25
N MET A 60 -0.78 1.43 -2.17
CA MET A 60 0.39 1.29 -1.32
C MET A 60 -0.04 1.18 0.13
N PHE A 61 0.43 0.14 0.82
CA PHE A 61 0.30 0.02 2.26
C PHE A 61 1.62 0.52 2.87
N LEU A 62 1.54 1.45 3.78
CA LEU A 62 2.71 2.13 4.30
C LEU A 62 2.71 2.11 5.81
N ASP A 63 3.71 1.46 6.41
CA ASP A 63 3.91 1.50 7.84
C ASP A 63 4.56 2.84 8.21
N ASN A 64 4.38 3.27 9.44
CA ASN A 64 4.93 4.55 9.86
C ASN A 64 6.39 4.44 10.29
N LYS A 65 6.71 3.44 11.11
CA LYS A 65 8.04 3.35 11.70
C LYS A 65 8.91 2.40 10.88
N LEU A 66 9.84 2.97 10.14
CA LEU A 66 10.71 2.21 9.24
C LEU A 66 12.17 2.48 9.58
N PRO A 67 13.09 1.61 9.17
CA PRO A 67 14.50 1.77 9.54
C PRO A 67 15.13 3.09 9.10
N ASP A 68 14.67 3.65 7.98
CA ASP A 68 15.26 4.86 7.41
C ASP A 68 14.34 6.07 7.45
N GLY A 69 13.28 6.03 8.26
CA GLY A 69 12.43 7.21 8.43
C GLY A 69 11.00 6.86 8.80
N TYR A 70 10.16 7.88 8.78
CA TYR A 70 8.75 7.72 9.11
C TYR A 70 7.88 7.77 7.86
N GLY A 71 6.94 6.82 7.77
CA GLY A 71 6.04 6.77 6.64
C GLY A 71 5.24 8.05 6.44
N VAL A 72 4.83 8.71 7.54
CA VAL A 72 4.04 9.94 7.42
C VAL A 72 4.79 11.01 6.61
N ASP A 73 6.11 11.03 6.70
CA ASP A 73 6.91 12.01 5.95
C ASP A 73 7.02 11.64 4.47
N PHE A 74 6.81 10.38 4.14
CA PHE A 74 6.90 9.89 2.78
C PHE A 74 5.62 10.12 1.99
N ILE A 75 4.49 10.28 2.68
CA ILE A 75 3.18 10.39 2.04
C ILE A 75 3.10 11.57 1.09
N SER A 76 3.46 12.75 1.56
CA SER A 76 3.33 13.96 0.72
C SER A 76 4.26 13.90 -0.49
N TYR A 77 5.44 13.31 -0.34
CA TYR A 77 6.36 13.11 -1.46
C TYR A 77 5.71 12.25 -2.54
N VAL A 78 5.13 11.12 -2.13
CA VAL A 78 4.48 10.21 -3.06
C VAL A 78 3.27 10.86 -3.72
N LYS A 79 2.44 11.55 -2.95
CA LYS A 79 1.23 12.18 -3.50
C LYS A 79 1.55 13.29 -4.49
N LYS A 80 2.64 14.00 -4.28
CA LYS A 80 3.06 15.04 -5.21
C LYS A 80 3.61 14.46 -6.51
N LYS A 81 4.41 13.41 -6.38
CA LYS A 81 5.09 12.84 -7.54
C LYS A 81 4.23 11.81 -8.27
N TYR A 82 3.41 11.08 -7.55
CA TYR A 82 2.58 10.00 -8.09
C TYR A 82 1.14 10.13 -7.55
N PRO A 83 0.41 11.16 -7.95
CA PRO A 83 -0.89 11.47 -7.32
C PRO A 83 -1.97 10.41 -7.50
N LYS A 84 -1.79 9.48 -8.42
CA LYS A 84 -2.81 8.44 -8.65
C LYS A 84 -2.67 7.24 -7.71
N ILE A 85 -1.55 7.11 -7.02
CA ILE A 85 -1.35 6.00 -6.09
C ILE A 85 -2.20 6.25 -4.84
N LYS A 86 -3.00 5.26 -4.47
CA LYS A 86 -3.77 5.33 -3.22
C LYS A 86 -2.90 4.82 -2.08
N ILE A 87 -2.92 5.52 -0.97
CA ILE A 87 -2.07 5.19 0.17
C ILE A 87 -2.92 4.84 1.38
N ILE A 88 -2.71 3.64 1.92
CA ILE A 88 -3.28 3.23 3.20
C ILE A 88 -2.13 3.22 4.21
N MET A 89 -2.20 4.11 5.19
CA MET A 89 -1.20 4.18 6.26
C MET A 89 -1.56 3.16 7.34
N MET A 90 -0.56 2.45 7.85
CA MET A 90 -0.74 1.47 8.92
C MET A 90 0.19 1.81 10.08
N THR A 91 -0.32 1.88 11.29
CA THR A 91 0.54 2.09 12.45
C THR A 91 -0.19 1.74 13.74
N GLY A 92 0.58 1.40 14.77
CA GLY A 92 0.04 1.19 16.11
C GLY A 92 -0.22 2.48 16.86
N PHE A 93 0.18 3.61 16.30
CA PHE A 93 0.01 4.91 16.96
C PHE A 93 -1.17 5.66 16.34
N GLY A 94 -2.33 5.57 17.00
CA GLY A 94 -3.53 6.25 16.52
C GLY A 94 -3.36 7.76 16.41
N THR A 95 -2.42 8.33 17.16
CA THR A 95 -2.15 9.77 17.11
C THR A 95 -1.55 10.21 15.78
N ALA A 96 -1.03 9.27 14.99
CA ALA A 96 -0.49 9.60 13.67
C ALA A 96 -1.58 9.77 12.60
N ARG A 97 -2.83 9.46 12.94
CA ARG A 97 -3.92 9.46 11.96
C ARG A 97 -4.11 10.81 11.29
N ASP A 98 -4.23 11.86 12.08
CA ASP A 98 -4.51 13.18 11.53
C ASP A 98 -3.38 13.68 10.64
N VAL A 99 -2.14 13.48 11.08
CA VAL A 99 -0.98 13.88 10.30
C VAL A 99 -0.92 13.09 8.98
N ALA A 100 -1.19 11.79 9.03
CA ALA A 100 -1.18 10.96 7.83
C ALA A 100 -2.22 11.45 6.82
N LEU A 101 -3.44 11.71 7.28
CA LEU A 101 -4.51 12.18 6.40
C LEU A 101 -4.22 13.57 5.84
N GLU A 102 -3.67 14.45 6.67
CA GLU A 102 -3.28 15.79 6.21
C GLU A 102 -2.19 15.75 5.15
N ASN A 103 -1.29 14.78 5.27
CA ASN A 103 -0.21 14.61 4.28
C ASN A 103 -0.68 13.93 2.99
N GLY A 104 -1.91 13.44 2.97
CA GLY A 104 -2.49 12.90 1.75
C GLY A 104 -2.78 11.42 1.75
N ALA A 105 -2.67 10.74 2.89
CA ALA A 105 -3.07 9.33 2.96
C ALA A 105 -4.56 9.23 2.66
N ASP A 106 -4.92 8.20 1.90
CA ASP A 106 -6.32 8.01 1.51
C ASP A 106 -7.11 7.25 2.57
N PHE A 107 -6.42 6.52 3.42
CA PHE A 107 -7.06 5.78 4.50
C PHE A 107 -6.03 5.50 5.59
N PHE A 108 -6.52 5.26 6.81
CA PHE A 108 -5.67 4.96 7.94
C PHE A 108 -6.16 3.70 8.64
N LEU A 109 -5.25 2.74 8.87
CA LEU A 109 -5.54 1.53 9.62
C LEU A 109 -4.70 1.51 10.88
N GLU A 110 -5.35 1.38 12.02
CA GLU A 110 -4.65 1.29 13.29
C GLU A 110 -4.38 -0.17 13.62
N LYS A 111 -3.15 -0.51 13.96
CA LYS A 111 -2.79 -1.86 14.38
C LYS A 111 -3.24 -2.10 15.81
N PRO A 112 -3.71 -3.27 16.18
CA PRO A 112 -3.92 -4.42 15.31
C PRO A 112 -5.23 -4.28 14.52
N PHE A 113 -5.22 -4.74 13.27
CA PHE A 113 -6.42 -4.68 12.44
C PHE A 113 -6.80 -6.07 11.95
N SER A 114 -8.06 -6.24 11.61
CA SER A 114 -8.59 -7.51 11.14
C SER A 114 -8.55 -7.60 9.62
N LEU A 115 -8.80 -8.81 9.10
CA LEU A 115 -8.95 -9.01 7.67
C LEU A 115 -10.06 -8.13 7.11
N ASP A 116 -11.17 -8.00 7.85
CA ASP A 116 -12.29 -7.17 7.44
C ASP A 116 -11.90 -5.70 7.34
N ASN A 117 -11.08 -5.23 8.28
CA ASN A 117 -10.60 -3.84 8.25
C ASN A 117 -9.79 -3.58 6.99
N VAL A 118 -8.91 -4.51 6.63
CA VAL A 118 -8.06 -4.35 5.45
C VAL A 118 -8.90 -4.37 4.17
N ASN A 119 -9.81 -5.34 4.06
CA ASN A 119 -10.66 -5.46 2.89
C ASN A 119 -11.53 -4.23 2.70
N ARG A 120 -12.07 -3.71 3.80
CA ARG A 120 -12.91 -2.52 3.75
C ARG A 120 -12.09 -1.30 3.32
N ALA A 121 -10.87 -1.18 3.81
CA ALA A 121 -9.98 -0.09 3.42
C ALA A 121 -9.67 -0.13 1.92
N ILE A 122 -9.35 -1.32 1.40
CA ILE A 122 -9.06 -1.49 -0.02
C ILE A 122 -10.29 -1.11 -0.86
N ASP A 123 -11.45 -1.60 -0.48
CA ASP A 123 -12.67 -1.31 -1.21
C ASP A 123 -12.96 0.18 -1.23
N GLN A 124 -12.73 0.85 -0.12
CA GLN A 124 -13.00 2.28 -0.03
C GLN A 124 -12.06 3.11 -0.90
N VAL A 125 -10.77 2.80 -0.89
CA VAL A 125 -9.81 3.63 -1.63
C VAL A 125 -9.79 3.32 -3.13
N LEU A 126 -10.22 2.14 -3.54
CA LEU A 126 -10.22 1.75 -4.94
C LEU A 126 -11.59 1.86 -5.61
N SER A 127 -12.62 2.20 -4.87
CA SER A 127 -13.96 2.32 -5.44
C SER A 127 -14.16 3.56 -6.30
#